data_0a261afd8200a6a0a702f325d5ff4ce3
#
_entry.id   0a261afd8200a6a0a702f325d5ff4ce3
#
_cell.length_a   1.000
_cell.length_b   1.000
_cell.length_c   1.000
_cell.angle_alpha   90.00
_cell.angle_beta   90.00
_cell.angle_gamma   90.00
#
_symmetry.space_group_name_H-M   'P 1'
#
loop_
_entity.id
_entity.type
_entity.pdbx_description
1 polymer ?
#
loop_
_entity_poly.entity_id
_entity_poly.type
_entity_poly.pdbx_seq_one_letter_code
_entity_poly.pdbx_strand_id
1 'polypeptide(L)'
;MHVVAGGIKLNNFENEEEPRNIDQIISHPNYASATITNDACLLKLKESLEFTEFVQPIALPASGQDTPAGTDCTVTGWGTLSVRIL
;
A
#
# COMPACT_ATOMS: atom_id res chain seq x y z
N MET A 1 7.00 12.71 6.07
CA MET A 1 6.48 11.34 5.88
C MET A 1 7.54 10.48 5.20
N HIS A 2 7.67 9.25 5.62
CA HIS A 2 8.61 8.31 5.04
C HIS A 2 7.97 6.92 4.94
N VAL A 3 8.58 6.05 4.17
CA VAL A 3 8.16 4.67 3.96
C VAL A 3 9.23 3.74 4.50
N VAL A 4 8.82 2.72 5.23
CA VAL A 4 9.69 1.65 5.72
C VAL A 4 9.22 0.33 5.09
N ALA A 5 10.12 -0.36 4.43
CA ALA A 5 9.83 -1.64 3.77
C ALA A 5 10.45 -2.80 4.55
N GLY A 6 9.92 -3.99 4.38
CA GLY A 6 10.45 -5.21 4.95
C GLY A 6 10.00 -5.52 6.36
N GLY A 7 9.22 -4.63 6.99
CA GLY A 7 8.71 -4.83 8.33
C GLY A 7 7.44 -5.68 8.36
N ILE A 8 7.31 -6.52 9.38
CA ILE A 8 6.12 -7.35 9.59
C ILE A 8 5.35 -6.88 10.83
N LYS A 9 6.06 -6.44 11.86
CA LYS A 9 5.49 -5.96 13.11
C LYS A 9 5.75 -4.48 13.29
N LEU A 10 4.78 -3.75 13.79
CA LEU A 10 4.82 -2.29 13.87
C LEU A 10 6.02 -1.75 14.66
N ASN A 11 6.41 -2.41 15.74
CA ASN A 11 7.52 -1.99 16.61
C ASN A 11 8.70 -2.96 16.59
N ASN A 12 8.83 -3.74 15.54
CA ASN A 12 9.94 -4.68 15.37
C ASN A 12 10.69 -4.31 14.10
N PHE A 13 11.93 -3.85 14.25
CA PHE A 13 12.76 -3.35 13.16
C PHE A 13 13.58 -4.43 12.47
N GLU A 14 13.31 -5.69 12.76
CA GLU A 14 13.99 -6.80 12.11
C GLU A 14 13.62 -6.88 10.63
N ASN A 15 14.63 -7.00 9.77
CA ASN A 15 14.49 -7.08 8.31
C ASN A 15 13.95 -5.82 7.64
N GLU A 16 13.81 -4.71 8.37
CA GLU A 16 13.40 -3.46 7.77
C GLU A 16 14.53 -2.78 7.02
N GLU A 17 14.20 -2.21 5.88
CA GLU A 17 15.08 -1.31 5.15
C GLU A 17 15.18 0.03 5.86
N GLU A 18 16.25 0.78 5.58
CA GLU A 18 16.33 2.17 5.99
C GLU A 18 15.11 2.95 5.47
N PRO A 19 14.53 3.86 6.29
CA PRO A 19 13.40 4.66 5.85
C PRO A 19 13.70 5.44 4.57
N ARG A 20 12.72 5.51 3.69
CA ARG A 20 12.79 6.28 2.44
C ARG A 20 11.85 7.47 2.52
N ASN A 21 12.40 8.65 2.30
CA ASN A 21 11.60 9.87 2.22
C ASN A 21 10.75 9.86 0.94
N ILE A 22 9.59 10.48 1.02
CA ILE A 22 8.68 10.59 -0.10
C ILE A 22 9.02 11.85 -0.90
N ASP A 23 9.23 11.68 -2.20
CA ASP A 23 9.45 12.79 -3.12
C ASP A 23 8.12 13.39 -3.59
N GLN A 24 7.15 12.54 -3.88
CA GLN A 24 5.88 12.98 -4.42
C GLN A 24 4.74 12.06 -3.98
N ILE A 25 3.60 12.65 -3.65
CA ILE A 25 2.36 11.91 -3.38
C ILE A 25 1.41 12.21 -4.55
N ILE A 26 0.97 11.16 -5.24
CA ILE A 26 0.10 11.28 -6.40
C ILE A 26 -1.21 10.60 -6.08
N SER A 27 -2.24 11.38 -5.75
CA SER A 27 -3.59 10.87 -5.51
C SER A 27 -4.30 10.64 -6.84
N HIS A 28 -5.22 9.68 -6.87
CA HIS A 28 -6.03 9.46 -8.07
C HIS A 28 -6.80 10.76 -8.39
N PRO A 29 -6.76 11.24 -9.64
CA PRO A 29 -7.38 12.52 -9.99
C PRO A 29 -8.90 12.53 -9.84
N ASN A 30 -9.53 11.37 -9.85
CA ASN A 30 -10.97 11.22 -9.72
C ASN A 30 -11.39 10.65 -8.36
N TYR A 31 -10.55 10.78 -7.33
CA TYR A 31 -10.92 10.35 -5.99
C TYR A 31 -12.13 11.13 -5.50
N ALA A 32 -13.13 10.40 -5.00
CA ALA A 32 -14.34 11.01 -4.42
C ALA A 32 -14.52 10.51 -2.98
N SER A 33 -14.34 11.39 -2.01
CA SER A 33 -14.41 11.04 -0.59
C SER A 33 -15.83 10.64 -0.14
N ALA A 34 -16.86 11.24 -0.74
CA ALA A 34 -18.24 10.96 -0.39
C ALA A 34 -18.66 9.52 -0.68
N THR A 35 -18.16 8.95 -1.77
CA THR A 35 -18.48 7.59 -2.21
C THR A 35 -17.33 6.61 -2.03
N ILE A 36 -16.16 7.11 -1.63
CA ILE A 36 -14.90 6.33 -1.52
C ILE A 36 -14.64 5.57 -2.82
N THR A 37 -14.70 6.29 -3.93
CA THR A 37 -14.38 5.76 -5.27
C THR A 37 -13.03 6.27 -5.72
N ASN A 38 -12.34 5.46 -6.54
CA ASN A 38 -10.99 5.76 -7.02
C ASN A 38 -10.02 6.01 -5.87
N ASP A 39 -10.14 5.22 -4.81
CA ASP A 39 -9.33 5.33 -3.60
C ASP A 39 -7.97 4.67 -3.83
N ALA A 40 -7.10 5.41 -4.49
CA ALA A 40 -5.75 4.97 -4.81
C ALA A 40 -4.78 6.15 -4.84
N CYS A 41 -3.56 5.90 -4.42
CA CYS A 41 -2.50 6.88 -4.59
C CYS A 41 -1.16 6.20 -4.81
N LEU A 42 -0.22 6.95 -5.36
CA LEU A 42 1.17 6.53 -5.54
C LEU A 42 2.07 7.38 -4.67
N LEU A 43 3.03 6.74 -4.05
CA LEU A 43 4.09 7.41 -3.30
C LEU A 43 5.39 7.23 -4.07
N LYS A 44 5.92 8.31 -4.63
CA LYS A 44 7.22 8.28 -5.28
C LYS A 44 8.29 8.53 -4.22
N LEU A 45 9.23 7.62 -4.11
CA LEU A 45 10.31 7.71 -3.13
C LEU A 45 11.46 8.53 -3.69
N LYS A 46 12.17 9.28 -2.81
CA LYS A 46 13.38 10.02 -3.20
C LYS A 46 14.50 9.09 -3.56
N GLU A 47 14.58 7.95 -2.89
CA GLU A 47 15.58 6.91 -3.14
C GLU A 47 14.90 5.59 -3.39
N SER A 48 15.44 4.80 -4.31
CA SER A 48 14.92 3.48 -4.63
C SER A 48 15.10 2.52 -3.46
N LEU A 49 14.14 1.61 -3.31
CA LEU A 49 14.28 0.48 -2.40
C LEU A 49 15.20 -0.57 -3.04
N GLU A 50 15.98 -1.25 -2.22
CA GLU A 50 16.72 -2.42 -2.64
C GLU A 50 15.84 -3.65 -2.46
N PHE A 51 15.65 -4.44 -3.51
CA PHE A 51 14.86 -5.66 -3.42
C PHE A 51 15.69 -6.76 -2.76
N THR A 52 15.12 -7.36 -1.71
CA THR A 52 15.70 -8.45 -0.94
C THR A 52 14.67 -9.57 -0.81
N GLU A 53 14.98 -10.61 -0.07
CA GLU A 53 13.98 -11.65 0.21
C GLU A 53 12.78 -11.14 1.03
N PHE A 54 12.94 -9.98 1.71
CA PHE A 54 11.89 -9.36 2.52
C PHE A 54 11.21 -8.16 1.84
N VAL A 55 11.76 -7.69 0.73
CA VAL A 55 11.29 -6.51 0.02
C VAL A 55 11.26 -6.81 -1.47
N GLN A 56 10.07 -7.03 -2.01
CA GLN A 56 9.88 -7.36 -3.41
C GLN A 56 8.63 -6.69 -3.97
N PRO A 57 8.61 -6.45 -5.29
CA PRO A 57 7.39 -5.94 -5.92
C PRO A 57 6.31 -7.02 -5.98
N ILE A 58 5.07 -6.58 -6.00
CA ILE A 58 3.93 -7.47 -6.25
C ILE A 58 3.40 -7.26 -7.66
N ALA A 59 2.91 -8.33 -8.27
CA ALA A 59 2.32 -8.24 -9.59
C ALA A 59 1.01 -7.45 -9.55
N LEU A 60 0.80 -6.63 -10.58
CA LEU A 60 -0.45 -5.90 -10.76
C LEU A 60 -1.39 -6.70 -11.67
N PRO A 61 -2.72 -6.49 -11.56
CA PRO A 61 -3.66 -7.16 -12.46
C PRO A 61 -3.49 -6.66 -13.89
N ALA A 62 -3.87 -7.50 -14.85
CA ALA A 62 -3.94 -7.08 -16.23
C ALA A 62 -5.04 -6.03 -16.43
N SER A 63 -4.90 -5.20 -17.49
CA SER A 63 -5.92 -4.21 -17.82
C SER A 63 -7.27 -4.89 -18.06
N GLY A 64 -8.30 -4.39 -17.38
CA GLY A 64 -9.64 -4.96 -17.48
C GLY A 64 -9.86 -6.24 -16.67
N GLN A 65 -8.84 -6.77 -16.01
CA GLN A 65 -9.00 -7.91 -15.12
C GLN A 65 -9.75 -7.46 -13.86
N ASP A 66 -10.80 -8.19 -13.51
CA ASP A 66 -11.62 -7.91 -12.35
C ASP A 66 -11.59 -9.08 -11.37
N THR A 67 -11.82 -8.79 -10.10
CA THR A 67 -11.93 -9.82 -9.08
C THR A 67 -13.41 -10.09 -8.83
N PRO A 68 -13.93 -11.29 -9.16
CA PRO A 68 -15.33 -11.59 -8.95
C PRO A 68 -15.75 -11.46 -7.49
N ALA A 69 -16.99 -11.04 -7.26
CA ALA A 69 -17.57 -11.03 -5.93
C ALA A 69 -17.56 -12.43 -5.32
N GLY A 70 -17.23 -12.53 -4.04
CA GLY A 70 -17.11 -13.80 -3.34
C GLY A 70 -15.74 -14.45 -3.43
N THR A 71 -14.78 -13.85 -4.13
CA THR A 71 -13.40 -14.32 -4.17
C THR A 71 -12.73 -14.10 -2.82
N ASP A 72 -12.04 -15.13 -2.33
CA ASP A 72 -11.26 -15.00 -1.11
C ASP A 72 -10.01 -14.16 -1.37
N CYS A 73 -9.85 -13.10 -0.59
CA CYS A 73 -8.70 -12.20 -0.69
C CYS A 73 -8.07 -11.99 0.68
N THR A 74 -6.82 -11.57 0.69
CA THR A 74 -6.11 -11.25 1.93
C THR A 74 -5.82 -9.76 1.99
N VAL A 75 -6.18 -9.12 3.09
CA VAL A 75 -5.85 -7.71 3.38
C VAL A 75 -4.96 -7.69 4.61
N THR A 76 -3.84 -7.01 4.51
CA THR A 76 -2.89 -6.87 5.61
C THR A 76 -2.67 -5.40 5.95
N GLY A 77 -2.34 -5.14 7.19
CA GLY A 77 -2.05 -3.77 7.63
C GLY A 77 -2.12 -3.62 9.14
N TRP A 78 -1.94 -2.42 9.61
CA TRP A 78 -2.01 -2.07 11.03
C TRP A 78 -3.15 -1.10 11.33
N GLY A 79 -4.08 -0.95 10.42
CA GLY A 79 -5.19 -0.02 10.55
C GLY A 79 -6.38 -0.60 11.33
N THR A 80 -7.52 0.04 11.16
CA THR A 80 -8.76 -0.33 11.83
C THR A 80 -9.25 -1.70 11.36
N LEU A 81 -9.67 -2.54 12.30
CA LEU A 81 -10.13 -3.90 12.01
C LEU A 81 -11.60 -3.97 11.54
N SER A 82 -12.33 -2.90 11.70
CA SER A 82 -13.74 -2.86 11.28
C SER A 82 -14.10 -1.47 10.77
N VAL A 83 -15.06 -1.42 9.85
CA VAL A 83 -15.62 -0.16 9.35
C VAL A 83 -16.72 0.28 10.29
N ARG A 84 -16.65 1.54 10.79
CA ARG A 84 -17.75 2.15 11.52
C ARG A 84 -18.70 2.79 10.53
N ILE A 85 -19.95 2.36 10.58
CA ILE A 85 -21.05 3.02 9.90
C ILE A 85 -21.68 3.97 10.91
N LEU A 86 -21.55 5.26 10.64
CA LEU A 86 -22.16 6.31 11.45
C LEU A 86 -23.55 6.62 10.95
#